data_a808954cb5c10799d1cb199a729d8a43
#
_entry.id   a808954cb5c10799d1cb199a729d8a43
#
_cell.length_a   1.000
_cell.length_b   1.000
_cell.length_c   1.000
_cell.angle_alpha   90.00
_cell.angle_beta   90.00
_cell.angle_gamma   90.00
#
_symmetry.space_group_name_H-M   'P 1'
#
loop_
_entity.id
_entity.type
_entity.pdbx_description
1 polymer ?
#
loop_
_entity_poly.entity_id
_entity_poly.type
_entity_poly.pdbx_seq_one_letter_code
_entity_poly.pdbx_strand_id
1 'polypeptide(L)'
;MQPPSGRLLIGPSVDEIHAVLFESRADFWKRGSLSVELLHIKRRGKSTEIRGDIPSLSFAYKPKHGVFLMHCDSTANPRIAIPYAKTGFSPWVKHNDGQLEWYVPRACFVSKAFAWAAILEYLHTDGRIDLLPWVDKIEIEFRLPEIGDEIPRGEDRG
;
A
#
# COMPACT_ATOMS: atom_id res chain seq x y z
N MET A 1 -6.46 10.30 5.75
CA MET A 1 -5.21 9.87 5.10
C MET A 1 -4.04 10.11 6.06
N GLN A 2 -3.18 9.13 6.24
CA GLN A 2 -1.95 9.29 7.02
C GLN A 2 -0.75 9.12 6.07
N PRO A 3 -0.05 10.20 5.73
CA PRO A 3 1.14 10.12 4.89
C PRO A 3 2.33 9.53 5.65
N PRO A 4 3.41 9.12 4.96
CA PRO A 4 4.61 8.54 5.57
C PRO A 4 5.30 9.41 6.64
N SER A 5 4.99 10.70 6.68
CA SER A 5 5.45 11.61 7.74
C SER A 5 4.78 11.42 9.10
N GLY A 6 3.83 10.49 9.22
CA GLY A 6 2.98 10.32 10.40
C GLY A 6 1.91 11.42 10.56
N ARG A 7 1.77 12.30 9.60
CA ARG A 7 0.78 13.37 9.62
C ARG A 7 -0.60 12.85 9.23
N LEU A 8 -1.59 13.03 10.09
CA LEU A 8 -2.98 12.78 9.77
C LEU A 8 -3.57 13.95 8.98
N LEU A 9 -4.11 13.68 7.78
CA LEU A 9 -4.94 14.61 7.02
C LEU A 9 -6.39 14.19 7.11
N ILE A 10 -7.27 15.11 7.47
CA ILE A 10 -8.71 14.87 7.58
C ILE A 10 -9.39 15.51 6.37
N GLY A 11 -10.11 14.70 5.59
CA GLY A 11 -10.82 15.14 4.39
C GLY A 11 -9.89 15.69 3.30
N PRO A 12 -8.79 15.00 2.96
CA PRO A 12 -7.94 15.46 1.87
C PRO A 12 -8.72 15.49 0.57
N SER A 13 -8.43 16.45 -0.28
CA SER A 13 -8.95 16.49 -1.64
C SER A 13 -8.31 15.39 -2.50
N VAL A 14 -8.97 15.06 -3.60
CA VAL A 14 -8.43 14.11 -4.61
C VAL A 14 -7.08 14.62 -5.13
N ASP A 15 -6.94 15.93 -5.35
CA ASP A 15 -5.69 16.55 -5.82
C ASP A 15 -4.56 16.42 -4.80
N GLU A 16 -4.85 16.55 -3.50
CA GLU A 16 -3.84 16.33 -2.46
C GLU A 16 -3.36 14.88 -2.42
N ILE A 17 -4.26 13.91 -2.61
CA ILE A 17 -3.90 12.50 -2.70
C ILE A 17 -3.07 12.23 -3.97
N HIS A 18 -3.47 12.83 -5.10
CA HIS A 18 -2.73 12.75 -6.35
C HIS A 18 -1.31 13.29 -6.19
N ALA A 19 -1.16 14.47 -5.61
CA ALA A 19 0.14 15.08 -5.36
C ALA A 19 1.05 14.19 -4.50
N VAL A 20 0.50 13.53 -3.48
CA VAL A 20 1.26 12.56 -2.67
C VAL A 20 1.83 11.43 -3.53
N LEU A 21 1.04 10.87 -4.44
CA LEU A 21 1.48 9.74 -5.27
C LEU A 21 2.45 10.16 -6.38
N PHE A 22 2.18 11.28 -7.05
CA PHE A 22 2.88 11.65 -8.28
C PHE A 22 4.00 12.65 -8.08
N GLU A 23 3.86 13.58 -7.12
CA GLU A 23 4.74 14.73 -6.96
C GLU A 23 5.70 14.59 -5.76
N SER A 24 5.41 13.65 -4.84
CA SER A 24 6.29 13.43 -3.70
C SER A 24 7.65 12.91 -4.12
N ARG A 25 8.70 13.52 -3.55
CA ARG A 25 10.10 13.14 -3.80
C ARG A 25 10.41 11.76 -3.21
N ALA A 26 11.45 11.13 -3.72
CA ALA A 26 11.87 9.79 -3.27
C ALA A 26 12.14 9.71 -1.77
N ASP A 27 12.69 10.76 -1.16
CA ASP A 27 12.97 10.81 0.29
C ASP A 27 11.70 10.91 1.14
N PHE A 28 10.58 11.40 0.60
CA PHE A 28 9.28 11.31 1.26
C PHE A 28 8.90 9.85 1.57
N TRP A 29 9.15 8.95 0.63
CA TRP A 29 8.87 7.52 0.74
C TRP A 29 9.95 6.72 1.47
N LYS A 30 11.03 7.37 1.91
CA LYS A 30 12.13 6.75 2.68
C LYS A 30 12.05 7.05 4.17
N ARG A 31 11.26 8.05 4.59
CA ARG A 31 11.18 8.52 5.98
C ARG A 31 9.91 8.06 6.66
N GLY A 32 10.04 7.51 7.86
CA GLY A 32 8.92 7.11 8.71
C GLY A 32 8.14 5.90 8.23
N SER A 33 6.86 5.85 8.52
CA SER A 33 5.94 4.86 7.97
C SER A 33 5.86 5.06 6.47
N LEU A 34 6.32 4.09 5.71
CA LEU A 34 6.57 4.19 4.28
C LEU A 34 5.32 3.98 3.43
N SER A 35 4.14 4.05 4.05
CA SER A 35 2.85 3.91 3.38
C SER A 35 1.89 5.04 3.70
N VAL A 36 0.97 5.27 2.79
CA VAL A 36 -0.20 6.13 2.99
C VAL A 36 -1.41 5.24 3.14
N GLU A 37 -2.21 5.47 4.16
CA GLU A 37 -3.45 4.74 4.39
C GLU A 37 -4.65 5.66 4.20
N LEU A 38 -5.59 5.23 3.37
CA LEU A 38 -6.87 5.88 3.13
C LEU A 38 -7.94 5.15 3.93
N LEU A 39 -8.72 5.92 4.70
CA LEU A 39 -9.81 5.42 5.52
C LEU A 39 -11.04 6.30 5.28
N HIS A 40 -12.18 5.68 4.98
CA HIS A 40 -13.47 6.36 4.96
C HIS A 40 -14.08 6.36 6.35
N ILE A 41 -13.96 7.47 7.06
CA ILE A 41 -14.54 7.63 8.39
C ILE A 41 -15.92 8.27 8.24
N LYS A 42 -16.98 7.49 8.48
CA LYS A 42 -18.35 8.03 8.55
C LYS A 42 -18.52 8.80 9.86
N ARG A 43 -18.64 10.12 9.76
CA ARG A 43 -18.96 10.95 10.95
C ARG A 43 -20.41 10.74 11.36
N ARG A 44 -20.64 10.35 12.59
CA ARG A 44 -21.96 10.33 13.22
C ARG A 44 -21.99 11.42 14.30
N GLY A 45 -22.56 12.58 13.93
CA GLY A 45 -22.62 13.73 14.82
C GLY A 45 -21.27 14.41 15.07
N LYS A 46 -21.02 14.90 16.29
CA LYS A 46 -19.77 15.57 16.69
C LYS A 46 -18.65 14.61 17.09
N SER A 47 -18.93 13.32 17.17
CA SER A 47 -17.94 12.31 17.58
C SER A 47 -17.14 11.82 16.39
N THR A 48 -15.82 11.83 16.51
CA THR A 48 -14.86 11.25 15.55
C THR A 48 -14.54 9.80 15.94
N GLU A 49 -15.43 9.10 16.63
CA GLU A 49 -15.21 7.70 16.94
C GLU A 49 -15.20 6.89 15.63
N ILE A 50 -14.07 6.24 15.38
CA ILE A 50 -13.96 5.19 14.38
C ILE A 50 -14.76 4.00 14.92
N ARG A 51 -16.03 3.95 14.58
CA ARG A 51 -16.90 2.83 14.94
C ARG A 51 -17.17 2.00 13.70
N GLY A 52 -16.89 0.73 13.81
CA GLY A 52 -17.32 -0.28 12.87
C GLY A 52 -16.22 -0.77 11.96
N ASP A 53 -16.68 -1.60 11.09
CA ASP A 53 -15.92 -2.31 10.11
C ASP A 53 -15.65 -1.37 8.92
N ILE A 54 -14.43 -0.87 8.84
CA ILE A 54 -14.07 0.14 7.84
C ILE A 54 -13.06 -0.48 6.89
N PRO A 55 -13.36 -0.53 5.58
CA PRO A 55 -12.34 -0.85 4.60
C PRO A 55 -11.24 0.20 4.57
N SER A 56 -10.04 -0.22 4.22
CA SER A 56 -8.91 0.67 4.01
C SER A 56 -8.13 0.31 2.75
N LEU A 57 -7.53 1.32 2.15
CA LEU A 57 -6.56 1.14 1.08
C LEU A 57 -5.25 1.80 1.50
N SER A 58 -4.19 1.02 1.57
CA SER A 58 -2.85 1.54 1.78
C SER A 58 -2.01 1.44 0.53
N PHE A 59 -1.13 2.42 0.32
CA PHE A 59 -0.20 2.42 -0.80
C PHE A 59 1.17 2.97 -0.40
N ALA A 60 2.20 2.41 -1.01
CA ALA A 60 3.58 2.84 -0.84
C ALA A 60 4.27 2.89 -2.20
N TYR A 61 4.93 3.99 -2.52
CA TYR A 61 5.70 4.08 -3.76
C TYR A 61 7.15 3.72 -3.50
N LYS A 62 7.68 2.80 -4.32
CA LYS A 62 9.10 2.46 -4.33
C LYS A 62 9.70 2.83 -5.69
N PRO A 63 10.65 3.78 -5.75
CA PRO A 63 11.36 4.11 -6.98
C PRO A 63 11.87 2.84 -7.68
N LYS A 64 11.82 2.80 -9.02
CA LYS A 64 12.17 1.65 -9.87
C LYS A 64 11.21 0.46 -9.84
N HIS A 65 10.41 0.28 -8.77
CA HIS A 65 9.51 -0.86 -8.63
C HIS A 65 8.04 -0.51 -8.88
N GLY A 66 7.61 0.70 -8.55
CA GLY A 66 6.23 1.14 -8.67
C GLY A 66 5.54 1.27 -7.32
N VAL A 67 4.25 1.02 -7.29
CA VAL A 67 3.40 1.20 -6.12
C VAL A 67 2.97 -0.16 -5.58
N PHE A 68 3.20 -0.38 -4.33
CA PHE A 68 2.65 -1.48 -3.56
C PHE A 68 1.30 -1.05 -2.99
N LEU A 69 0.27 -1.84 -3.21
CA LEU A 69 -1.09 -1.59 -2.73
C LEU A 69 -1.53 -2.71 -1.80
N MET A 70 -2.24 -2.34 -0.74
CA MET A 70 -2.96 -3.29 0.12
C MET A 70 -4.38 -2.76 0.36
N HIS A 71 -5.37 -3.56 0.03
CA HIS A 71 -6.76 -3.31 0.37
C HIS A 71 -7.17 -4.22 1.52
N CYS A 72 -7.71 -3.64 2.58
CA CYS A 72 -8.27 -4.35 3.70
C CYS A 72 -9.79 -4.19 3.65
N ASP A 73 -10.53 -5.30 3.56
CA ASP A 73 -11.99 -5.25 3.45
C ASP A 73 -12.65 -4.81 4.77
N SER A 74 -11.96 -5.02 5.90
CA SER A 74 -12.56 -4.91 7.22
C SER A 74 -11.49 -4.74 8.30
N THR A 75 -11.68 -3.80 9.20
CA THR A 75 -10.79 -3.63 10.36
C THR A 75 -11.07 -4.65 11.48
N ALA A 76 -12.28 -5.20 11.54
CA ALA A 76 -12.67 -6.16 12.58
C ALA A 76 -12.23 -7.59 12.25
N ASN A 77 -12.21 -7.96 10.97
CA ASN A 77 -11.72 -9.25 10.48
C ASN A 77 -10.93 -9.03 9.19
N PRO A 78 -9.68 -8.57 9.29
CA PRO A 78 -8.93 -8.07 8.15
C PRO A 78 -8.61 -9.17 7.14
N ARG A 79 -9.22 -9.08 5.97
CA ARG A 79 -8.77 -9.77 4.76
C ARG A 79 -8.01 -8.77 3.92
N ILE A 80 -6.74 -9.04 3.72
CA ILE A 80 -5.85 -8.15 2.98
C ILE A 80 -5.67 -8.71 1.58
N ALA A 81 -6.05 -7.94 0.58
CA ALA A 81 -5.81 -8.24 -0.82
C ALA A 81 -4.71 -7.35 -1.39
N ILE A 82 -3.87 -7.94 -2.23
CA ILE A 82 -2.72 -7.30 -2.86
C ILE A 82 -2.80 -7.60 -4.36
N PRO A 83 -2.56 -6.63 -5.26
CA PRO A 83 -2.40 -6.92 -6.67
C PRO A 83 -1.21 -7.85 -6.87
N TYR A 84 -1.42 -8.98 -7.54
CA TYR A 84 -0.38 -9.95 -7.80
C TYR A 84 -0.50 -10.54 -9.20
N ALA A 85 0.32 -10.06 -10.12
CA ALA A 85 0.43 -10.66 -11.43
C ALA A 85 1.27 -11.95 -11.33
N LYS A 86 0.61 -13.10 -11.18
CA LYS A 86 1.26 -14.40 -11.06
C LYS A 86 2.06 -14.71 -12.32
N THR A 87 3.35 -14.36 -12.29
CA THR A 87 4.34 -14.71 -13.31
C THR A 87 5.30 -15.75 -12.72
N GLY A 88 5.88 -16.62 -13.52
CA GLY A 88 6.65 -17.78 -13.01
C GLY A 88 7.73 -17.42 -12.00
N PHE A 89 8.68 -16.56 -12.36
CA PHE A 89 9.71 -16.03 -11.45
C PHE A 89 9.51 -14.54 -11.26
N SER A 90 9.47 -14.10 -10.01
CA SER A 90 9.41 -12.68 -9.65
C SER A 90 10.54 -12.37 -8.68
N PRO A 91 11.46 -11.44 -9.01
CA PRO A 91 12.50 -11.04 -8.08
C PRO A 91 11.88 -10.44 -6.81
N TRP A 92 12.59 -10.55 -5.71
CA TRP A 92 12.19 -10.03 -4.42
C TRP A 92 12.55 -8.56 -4.30
N VAL A 93 11.64 -7.78 -3.74
CA VAL A 93 11.83 -6.36 -3.47
C VAL A 93 11.72 -6.14 -1.97
N LYS A 94 12.74 -5.54 -1.39
CA LYS A 94 12.72 -5.16 0.02
C LYS A 94 11.66 -4.09 0.25
N HIS A 95 10.73 -4.37 1.15
CA HIS A 95 9.67 -3.46 1.56
C HIS A 95 9.75 -3.24 3.07
N ASN A 96 9.44 -2.02 3.50
CA ASN A 96 9.38 -1.67 4.92
C ASN A 96 8.04 -0.95 5.13
N ASP A 97 7.21 -1.43 6.04
CA ASP A 97 5.93 -0.82 6.40
C ASP A 97 6.01 0.15 7.59
N GLY A 98 7.24 0.42 8.04
CA GLY A 98 7.52 1.27 9.19
C GLY A 98 7.68 0.51 10.51
N GLN A 99 7.33 -0.77 10.56
CA GLN A 99 7.50 -1.65 11.71
C GLN A 99 8.42 -2.82 11.41
N LEU A 100 8.24 -3.42 10.23
CA LEU A 100 8.97 -4.61 9.80
C LEU A 100 9.53 -4.42 8.39
N GLU A 101 10.70 -4.97 8.18
CA GLU A 101 11.26 -5.17 6.84
C GLU A 101 10.89 -6.56 6.34
N TRP A 102 10.43 -6.65 5.13
CA TRP A 102 10.09 -7.91 4.47
C TRP A 102 10.41 -7.85 2.98
N TYR A 103 10.48 -9.01 2.36
CA TYR A 103 10.66 -9.12 0.94
C TYR A 103 9.34 -9.48 0.27
N VAL A 104 8.97 -8.71 -0.72
CA VAL A 104 7.72 -8.79 -1.47
C VAL A 104 8.05 -9.15 -2.91
N PRO A 105 7.34 -10.10 -3.56
CA PRO A 105 7.52 -10.34 -4.98
C PRO A 105 7.34 -9.06 -5.80
N ARG A 106 8.23 -8.80 -6.76
CA ARG A 106 8.14 -7.64 -7.66
C ARG A 106 6.78 -7.58 -8.37
N ALA A 107 6.17 -8.74 -8.62
CA ALA A 107 4.85 -8.88 -9.23
C ALA A 107 3.70 -8.26 -8.41
N CYS A 108 3.94 -7.89 -7.14
CA CYS A 108 2.97 -7.18 -6.30
C CYS A 108 2.99 -5.66 -6.50
N PHE A 109 3.93 -5.14 -7.30
CA PHE A 109 4.03 -3.70 -7.57
C PHE A 109 3.37 -3.36 -8.90
N VAL A 110 2.52 -2.35 -8.89
CA VAL A 110 1.83 -1.84 -10.07
C VAL A 110 2.38 -0.48 -10.49
N SER A 111 2.06 -0.04 -11.71
CA SER A 111 2.40 1.32 -12.14
C SER A 111 1.64 2.38 -11.33
N LYS A 112 2.16 3.61 -11.29
CA LYS A 112 1.44 4.73 -10.67
C LYS A 112 0.06 4.95 -11.28
N ALA A 113 -0.11 4.73 -12.59
CA ALA A 113 -1.39 4.87 -13.26
C ALA A 113 -2.43 3.85 -12.76
N PHE A 114 -2.04 2.58 -12.63
CA PHE A 114 -2.92 1.55 -12.06
C PHE A 114 -3.19 1.79 -10.58
N ALA A 115 -2.19 2.22 -9.82
CA ALA A 115 -2.39 2.58 -8.42
C ALA A 115 -3.38 3.74 -8.26
N TRP A 116 -3.27 4.75 -9.13
CA TRP A 116 -4.19 5.88 -9.12
C TRP A 116 -5.63 5.46 -9.44
N ALA A 117 -5.82 4.61 -10.45
CA ALA A 117 -7.14 4.06 -10.75
C ALA A 117 -7.73 3.29 -9.56
N ALA A 118 -6.92 2.49 -8.86
CA ALA A 118 -7.35 1.77 -7.66
C ALA A 118 -7.71 2.72 -6.50
N ILE A 119 -6.97 3.81 -6.33
CA ILE A 119 -7.26 4.84 -5.33
C ILE A 119 -8.58 5.54 -5.63
N LEU A 120 -8.81 5.94 -6.89
CA LEU A 120 -10.07 6.57 -7.28
C LEU A 120 -11.27 5.64 -7.07
N GLU A 121 -11.15 4.37 -7.45
CA GLU A 121 -12.20 3.38 -7.22
C GLU A 121 -12.51 3.25 -5.73
N TYR A 122 -11.47 3.11 -4.91
CA TYR A 122 -11.63 3.02 -3.46
C TYR A 122 -12.31 4.27 -2.87
N LEU A 123 -11.92 5.46 -3.30
CA LEU A 123 -12.52 6.71 -2.83
C LEU A 123 -14.00 6.82 -3.22
N HIS A 124 -14.40 6.16 -4.29
CA HIS A 124 -15.76 6.20 -4.79
C HIS A 124 -16.67 5.10 -4.22
N THR A 125 -16.14 3.90 -4.03
CA THR A 125 -16.94 2.71 -3.72
C THR A 125 -16.52 1.98 -2.43
N ASP A 126 -15.43 2.37 -1.77
CA ASP A 126 -14.74 1.59 -0.71
C ASP A 126 -14.22 0.23 -1.22
N GLY A 127 -14.25 0.00 -2.52
CA GLY A 127 -13.97 -1.27 -3.18
C GLY A 127 -12.60 -1.36 -3.83
N ARG A 128 -12.45 -2.42 -4.62
CA ARG A 128 -11.26 -2.73 -5.41
C ARG A 128 -11.58 -2.64 -6.89
N ILE A 129 -10.68 -2.06 -7.66
CA ILE A 129 -10.82 -2.01 -9.11
C ILE A 129 -10.60 -3.40 -9.74
N ASP A 130 -11.51 -3.84 -10.61
CA ASP A 130 -11.45 -5.16 -11.26
C ASP A 130 -10.31 -5.30 -12.28
N LEU A 131 -9.71 -4.18 -12.71
CA LEU A 131 -8.57 -4.18 -13.64
C LEU A 131 -7.28 -4.75 -13.05
N LEU A 132 -7.20 -4.96 -11.73
CA LEU A 132 -6.05 -5.52 -11.05
C LEU A 132 -6.34 -6.95 -10.57
N PRO A 133 -5.39 -7.88 -10.73
CA PRO A 133 -5.52 -9.24 -10.23
C PRO A 133 -5.29 -9.26 -8.70
N TRP A 134 -6.31 -8.93 -7.94
CA TRP A 134 -6.25 -8.96 -6.48
C TRP A 134 -6.22 -10.39 -5.96
N VAL A 135 -5.24 -10.68 -5.12
CA VAL A 135 -5.05 -11.98 -4.48
C VAL A 135 -5.02 -11.78 -2.97
N ASP A 136 -5.57 -12.72 -2.21
CA ASP A 136 -5.47 -12.68 -0.75
C ASP A 136 -4.00 -12.73 -0.33
N LYS A 137 -3.62 -11.89 0.62
CA LYS A 137 -2.23 -11.81 1.12
C LYS A 137 -1.72 -13.17 1.60
N ILE A 138 -2.58 -14.01 2.13
CA ILE A 138 -2.22 -15.35 2.62
C ILE A 138 -1.74 -16.29 1.50
N GLU A 139 -2.15 -16.02 0.26
CA GLU A 139 -1.75 -16.81 -0.91
C GLU A 139 -0.41 -16.36 -1.50
N ILE A 140 0.16 -15.27 -1.00
CA ILE A 140 1.41 -14.70 -1.48
C ILE A 140 2.52 -15.04 -0.50
N GLU A 141 3.60 -15.63 -1.00
CA GLU A 141 4.80 -15.85 -0.18
C GLU A 141 5.48 -14.50 0.10
N PHE A 142 5.65 -14.18 1.36
CA PHE A 142 6.47 -13.07 1.83
C PHE A 142 7.64 -13.64 2.61
N ARG A 143 8.81 -12.99 2.51
CA ARG A 143 9.99 -13.42 3.24
C ARG A 143 10.39 -12.37 4.26
N LEU A 144 10.60 -12.80 5.49
CA LEU A 144 11.28 -11.98 6.49
C LEU A 144 12.79 -12.06 6.25
N PRO A 145 13.55 -10.98 6.50
CA PRO A 145 15.00 -11.06 6.51
C PRO A 145 15.42 -12.04 7.62
N GLU A 146 16.03 -13.14 7.24
CA GLU A 146 16.64 -14.04 8.22
C GLU A 146 17.88 -13.37 8.80
N ILE A 147 18.09 -13.55 10.10
CA ILE A 147 19.28 -13.03 10.78
C ILE A 147 20.48 -13.82 10.25
N GLY A 148 21.23 -13.23 9.34
CA GLY A 148 22.43 -13.84 8.75
C GLY A 148 22.35 -14.16 7.25
N ASP A 149 21.21 -13.97 6.61
CA ASP A 149 21.12 -14.15 5.16
C ASP A 149 21.82 -13.04 4.39
N GLU A 150 22.81 -13.43 3.60
CA GLU A 150 23.30 -12.59 2.51
C GLU A 150 22.12 -12.29 1.58
N ILE A 151 21.96 -11.02 1.25
CA ILE A 151 20.96 -10.51 0.28
C ILE A 151 20.91 -11.46 -0.94
N PRO A 152 19.75 -12.02 -1.30
CA PRO A 152 19.66 -12.89 -2.48
C PRO A 152 20.25 -12.18 -3.69
N ARG A 153 21.21 -12.82 -4.35
CA ARG A 153 21.88 -12.29 -5.55
C ARG A 153 20.84 -11.96 -6.62
N GLY A 154 20.55 -10.70 -6.81
CA GLY A 154 19.51 -10.19 -7.73
C GLY A 154 18.88 -8.88 -7.27
N GLU A 155 19.22 -8.41 -6.07
CA GLU A 155 18.80 -7.07 -5.66
C GLU A 155 19.65 -6.01 -6.35
N ASP A 156 18.96 -5.15 -7.07
CA ASP A 156 19.52 -3.93 -7.65
C ASP A 156 20.04 -3.03 -6.53
N ARG A 157 21.36 -2.98 -6.35
CA ARG A 157 22.02 -1.99 -5.50
C ARG A 157 21.95 -0.66 -6.24
N GLY A 158 21.01 0.19 -5.87
CA GLY A 158 20.86 1.52 -6.45
C GLY A 158 20.13 2.49 -5.54
#